data_65a5425e3b67d4e41b60a5c9d34063cb
#
_entry.id   65a5425e3b67d4e41b60a5c9d34063cb
#
_cell.length_a   1.000
_cell.length_b   1.000
_cell.length_c   1.000
_cell.angle_alpha   90.00
_cell.angle_beta   90.00
_cell.angle_gamma   90.00
#
_symmetry.space_group_name_H-M   'P 1'
#
loop_
_entity.id
_entity.type
_entity.pdbx_description
1 polymer ?
#
loop_
_entity_poly.entity_id
_entity_poly.type
_entity_poly.pdbx_seq_one_letter_code
_entity_poly.pdbx_strand_id
1 'polypeptide(L)'
;MSNLSDLRVVDLFAGCGGLSRGFELAGYTIAAAYDSWQPAIDCYKDNFQSHSIFELDLSNVDRASRIIAAQAPDIIIGGPPCQDFSQAGKRIENERAALTKCFAEIVVAVNPDFFVMENVARAQRSNVYQEAREALKEAGYGITEIVLDASLYDVPQRRKRFFAIGGKTLADGELATALEARESLIPLTIRKAYPNFPISHYYRHPRSYTRRAIFSIDEPAPTIRGVNRPRPKTYRVHPKDASKDPSVRSLTPKERSLIQTFPEDYKFTHKCTADIDQMIGNAVPVNLAKAVAEILAQNALTDTPHPTQTSFRKWLISEKNLTRESAKDKISHIRRANKCHDLPDVETVDRSYIEALESSDQFMSSSASSQQQMKKAVELLVEFAESNFGKSGDFSATNN
;
A
#
# COMPACT_ATOMS: atom_id res chain seq x y z
N MET A 1 -6.54 1.47 -29.30
CA MET A 1 -6.30 1.50 -27.83
C MET A 1 -5.81 0.12 -27.45
N SER A 2 -4.58 0.01 -26.97
CA SER A 2 -4.06 -1.26 -26.44
C SER A 2 -4.87 -1.63 -25.20
N ASN A 3 -5.31 -2.86 -25.15
CA ASN A 3 -6.04 -3.38 -23.98
C ASN A 3 -5.01 -3.60 -22.85
N LEU A 4 -5.33 -3.34 -21.58
CA LEU A 4 -4.40 -3.58 -20.45
C LEU A 4 -3.90 -5.02 -20.42
N SER A 5 -4.74 -5.97 -20.87
CA SER A 5 -4.38 -7.38 -21.00
C SER A 5 -3.30 -7.66 -22.06
N ASP A 6 -3.07 -6.74 -22.99
CA ASP A 6 -2.06 -6.90 -24.05
C ASP A 6 -0.66 -6.47 -23.56
N LEU A 7 -0.61 -5.70 -22.47
CA LEU A 7 0.64 -5.24 -21.86
C LEU A 7 1.31 -6.37 -21.05
N ARG A 8 2.55 -6.64 -21.38
CA ARG A 8 3.37 -7.70 -20.79
C ARG A 8 4.13 -7.17 -19.57
N VAL A 9 3.75 -7.66 -18.41
CA VAL A 9 4.43 -7.28 -17.15
C VAL A 9 5.40 -8.38 -16.72
N VAL A 10 6.61 -8.00 -16.35
CA VAL A 10 7.60 -8.90 -15.74
C VAL A 10 7.85 -8.46 -14.29
N ASP A 11 7.74 -9.41 -13.33
CA ASP A 11 7.94 -9.15 -11.90
C ASP A 11 9.32 -9.65 -11.45
N LEU A 12 10.16 -8.74 -10.99
CA LEU A 12 11.49 -9.00 -10.44
C LEU A 12 11.45 -8.99 -8.92
N PHE A 13 12.16 -9.91 -8.28
CA PHE A 13 12.07 -10.12 -6.82
C PHE A 13 10.64 -10.40 -6.37
N ALA A 14 9.95 -11.24 -7.15
CA ALA A 14 8.50 -11.45 -7.07
C ALA A 14 8.03 -12.00 -5.71
N GLY A 15 8.92 -12.68 -4.96
CA GLY A 15 8.57 -13.27 -3.68
C GLY A 15 7.40 -14.22 -3.80
N CYS A 16 6.43 -14.13 -2.91
CA CYS A 16 5.18 -14.89 -3.01
C CYS A 16 4.09 -14.20 -3.86
N GLY A 17 4.42 -13.23 -4.71
CA GLY A 17 3.52 -12.69 -5.74
C GLY A 17 2.57 -11.58 -5.30
N GLY A 18 2.90 -10.79 -4.27
CA GLY A 18 2.03 -9.70 -3.83
C GLY A 18 1.87 -8.59 -4.88
N LEU A 19 2.97 -8.19 -5.57
CA LEU A 19 2.93 -7.24 -6.69
C LEU A 19 2.21 -7.84 -7.89
N SER A 20 2.62 -9.03 -8.35
CA SER A 20 2.00 -9.73 -9.47
C SER A 20 0.49 -9.85 -9.30
N ARG A 21 0.00 -10.28 -8.11
CA ARG A 21 -1.44 -10.42 -7.86
C ARG A 21 -2.16 -9.07 -7.91
N GLY A 22 -1.55 -8.01 -7.42
CA GLY A 22 -2.12 -6.66 -7.50
C GLY A 22 -2.27 -6.18 -8.95
N PHE A 23 -1.26 -6.42 -9.80
CA PHE A 23 -1.30 -6.07 -11.22
C PHE A 23 -2.31 -6.92 -11.99
N GLU A 24 -2.39 -8.24 -11.75
CA GLU A 24 -3.44 -9.09 -12.34
C GLU A 24 -4.84 -8.60 -11.99
N LEU A 25 -5.09 -8.25 -10.71
CA LEU A 25 -6.38 -7.71 -10.27
C LEU A 25 -6.71 -6.34 -10.87
N ALA A 26 -5.72 -5.61 -11.37
CA ALA A 26 -5.91 -4.38 -12.13
C ALA A 26 -6.11 -4.61 -13.64
N GLY A 27 -6.03 -5.87 -14.11
CA GLY A 27 -6.28 -6.24 -15.51
C GLY A 27 -5.03 -6.40 -16.37
N TYR A 28 -3.83 -6.36 -15.80
CA TYR A 28 -2.59 -6.59 -16.54
C TYR A 28 -2.27 -8.09 -16.70
N THR A 29 -1.51 -8.42 -17.73
CA THR A 29 -0.99 -9.77 -17.96
C THR A 29 0.45 -9.88 -17.42
N ILE A 30 0.68 -10.77 -16.45
CA ILE A 30 2.03 -11.11 -16.03
C ILE A 30 2.62 -12.10 -17.03
N ALA A 31 3.70 -11.71 -17.70
CA ALA A 31 4.37 -12.55 -18.70
C ALA A 31 5.34 -13.55 -18.04
N ALA A 32 6.06 -13.11 -17.01
CA ALA A 32 6.98 -13.94 -16.23
C ALA A 32 7.29 -13.29 -14.88
N ALA A 33 7.70 -14.09 -13.92
CA ALA A 33 8.20 -13.64 -12.62
C ALA A 33 9.57 -14.28 -12.33
N TYR A 34 10.40 -13.59 -11.54
CA TYR A 34 11.74 -14.04 -11.18
C TYR A 34 12.02 -13.79 -9.69
N ASP A 35 12.57 -14.80 -9.05
CA ASP A 35 13.07 -14.72 -7.66
C ASP A 35 14.24 -15.71 -7.47
N SER A 36 15.01 -15.58 -6.41
CA SER A 36 16.10 -16.52 -6.08
C SER A 36 15.80 -17.38 -4.85
N TRP A 37 14.69 -17.11 -4.14
CA TRP A 37 14.35 -17.81 -2.91
C TRP A 37 13.34 -18.93 -3.16
N GLN A 38 13.81 -20.18 -3.14
CA GLN A 38 13.01 -21.34 -3.50
C GLN A 38 11.65 -21.47 -2.77
N PRO A 39 11.55 -21.23 -1.44
CA PRO A 39 10.24 -21.26 -0.76
C PRO A 39 9.23 -20.27 -1.33
N ALA A 40 9.68 -19.07 -1.76
CA ALA A 40 8.81 -18.08 -2.38
C ALA A 40 8.40 -18.52 -3.80
N ILE A 41 9.33 -19.08 -4.58
CA ILE A 41 9.07 -19.64 -5.91
C ILE A 41 8.01 -20.74 -5.84
N ASP A 42 8.13 -21.66 -4.89
CA ASP A 42 7.16 -22.74 -4.72
C ASP A 42 5.77 -22.22 -4.33
N CYS A 43 5.73 -21.26 -3.39
CA CYS A 43 4.49 -20.58 -3.03
C CYS A 43 3.85 -19.83 -4.21
N TYR A 44 4.66 -19.19 -5.03
CA TYR A 44 4.19 -18.48 -6.22
C TYR A 44 3.56 -19.45 -7.22
N LYS A 45 4.23 -20.58 -7.53
CA LYS A 45 3.72 -21.62 -8.44
C LYS A 45 2.38 -22.21 -8.00
N ASP A 46 2.16 -22.35 -6.69
CA ASP A 46 0.90 -22.86 -6.14
C ASP A 46 -0.30 -21.92 -6.37
N ASN A 47 -0.03 -20.64 -6.66
CA ASN A 47 -1.06 -19.59 -6.74
C ASN A 47 -1.22 -18.96 -8.12
N PHE A 48 -0.28 -19.14 -9.03
CA PHE A 48 -0.32 -18.60 -10.37
C PHE A 48 -0.22 -19.70 -11.41
N GLN A 49 -1.27 -19.84 -12.22
CA GLN A 49 -1.37 -20.87 -13.27
C GLN A 49 -1.26 -20.29 -14.68
N SER A 50 -1.42 -18.96 -14.81
CA SER A 50 -1.45 -18.26 -16.11
C SER A 50 -0.06 -17.98 -16.68
N HIS A 51 0.98 -17.97 -15.83
CA HIS A 51 2.36 -17.67 -16.19
C HIS A 51 3.35 -18.41 -15.28
N SER A 52 4.63 -18.31 -15.58
CA SER A 52 5.67 -19.03 -14.85
C SER A 52 6.56 -18.11 -14.03
N ILE A 53 7.02 -18.61 -12.90
CA ILE A 53 8.12 -18.04 -12.13
C ILE A 53 9.38 -18.87 -12.35
N PHE A 54 10.52 -18.20 -12.47
CA PHE A 54 11.82 -18.82 -12.70
C PHE A 54 12.79 -18.43 -11.57
N GLU A 55 13.64 -19.38 -11.19
CA GLU A 55 14.78 -19.09 -10.32
C GLU A 55 15.82 -18.30 -11.11
N LEU A 56 16.15 -17.10 -10.66
CA LEU A 56 17.16 -16.25 -11.29
C LEU A 56 17.84 -15.36 -10.25
N ASP A 57 19.16 -15.37 -10.25
CA ASP A 57 19.97 -14.42 -9.51
C ASP A 57 20.02 -13.09 -10.27
N LEU A 58 19.27 -12.11 -9.77
CA LEU A 58 19.14 -10.76 -10.35
C LEU A 58 20.35 -9.86 -10.04
N SER A 59 21.33 -10.33 -9.25
CA SER A 59 22.60 -9.63 -9.05
C SER A 59 23.52 -9.73 -10.28
N ASN A 60 23.35 -10.76 -11.10
CA ASN A 60 24.03 -10.89 -12.40
C ASN A 60 23.23 -10.17 -13.48
N VAL A 61 23.40 -8.84 -13.52
CA VAL A 61 22.61 -7.94 -14.40
C VAL A 61 22.71 -8.32 -15.87
N ASP A 62 23.88 -8.66 -16.40
CA ASP A 62 24.06 -9.00 -17.80
C ASP A 62 23.28 -10.26 -18.22
N ARG A 63 23.30 -11.28 -17.37
CA ARG A 63 22.54 -12.50 -17.59
C ARG A 63 21.04 -12.26 -17.42
N ALA A 64 20.66 -11.56 -16.35
CA ALA A 64 19.27 -11.26 -16.03
C ALA A 64 18.63 -10.44 -17.15
N SER A 65 19.28 -9.36 -17.59
CA SER A 65 18.76 -8.49 -18.66
C SER A 65 18.50 -9.24 -19.95
N ARG A 66 19.39 -10.14 -20.38
CA ARG A 66 19.18 -10.97 -21.60
C ARG A 66 17.97 -11.88 -21.47
N ILE A 67 17.79 -12.53 -20.31
CA ILE A 67 16.67 -13.44 -20.06
C ILE A 67 15.34 -12.65 -20.00
N ILE A 68 15.34 -11.51 -19.34
CA ILE A 68 14.15 -10.67 -19.16
C ILE A 68 13.77 -9.99 -20.49
N ALA A 69 14.74 -9.50 -21.27
CA ALA A 69 14.50 -8.89 -22.57
C ALA A 69 13.83 -9.88 -23.56
N ALA A 70 14.13 -11.18 -23.47
CA ALA A 70 13.48 -12.21 -24.26
C ALA A 70 11.97 -12.35 -23.97
N GLN A 71 11.49 -11.84 -22.84
CA GLN A 71 10.06 -11.76 -22.51
C GLN A 71 9.36 -10.57 -23.18
N ALA A 72 10.11 -9.65 -23.79
CA ALA A 72 9.61 -8.40 -24.38
C ALA A 72 8.61 -7.67 -23.45
N PRO A 73 9.02 -7.29 -22.22
CA PRO A 73 8.12 -6.63 -21.28
C PRO A 73 7.85 -5.18 -21.70
N ASP A 74 6.58 -4.78 -21.63
CA ASP A 74 6.18 -3.37 -21.69
C ASP A 74 6.40 -2.70 -20.32
N ILE A 75 6.27 -3.49 -19.24
CA ILE A 75 6.37 -3.01 -17.86
C ILE A 75 7.25 -3.96 -17.04
N ILE A 76 8.21 -3.42 -16.31
CA ILE A 76 8.95 -4.16 -15.28
C ILE A 76 8.51 -3.68 -13.91
N ILE A 77 8.07 -4.60 -13.06
CA ILE A 77 7.74 -4.33 -11.66
C ILE A 77 8.71 -5.07 -10.74
N GLY A 78 8.83 -4.63 -9.48
CA GLY A 78 9.61 -5.40 -8.51
C GLY A 78 9.83 -4.71 -7.17
N GLY A 79 10.11 -5.54 -6.16
CA GLY A 79 10.41 -5.10 -4.80
C GLY A 79 11.83 -5.55 -4.39
N PRO A 80 12.92 -4.91 -4.86
CA PRO A 80 14.26 -5.32 -4.50
C PRO A 80 14.46 -5.26 -2.97
N PRO A 81 15.06 -6.29 -2.35
CA PRO A 81 15.20 -6.36 -0.91
C PRO A 81 16.05 -5.20 -0.37
N CYS A 82 15.48 -4.44 0.59
CA CYS A 82 16.18 -3.43 1.36
C CYS A 82 16.51 -4.00 2.74
N GLN A 83 17.77 -4.12 3.08
CA GLN A 83 18.11 -4.49 4.44
C GLN A 83 18.09 -3.31 5.40
N ASP A 84 17.47 -3.57 6.55
CA ASP A 84 17.62 -2.75 7.75
C ASP A 84 19.11 -2.68 8.13
N PHE A 85 19.61 -1.45 8.32
CA PHE A 85 20.87 -1.18 8.99
C PHE A 85 20.84 -1.76 10.42
N SER A 86 20.93 -3.08 10.55
CA SER A 86 21.13 -3.75 11.83
C SER A 86 22.62 -3.96 12.00
N GLN A 87 23.16 -3.61 13.16
CA GLN A 87 24.60 -3.57 13.48
C GLN A 87 25.36 -4.91 13.37
N ALA A 88 24.79 -5.96 12.82
CA ALA A 88 25.32 -7.31 12.86
C ALA A 88 25.89 -7.87 11.52
N GLY A 89 26.06 -7.05 10.47
CA GLY A 89 26.54 -7.65 9.22
C GLY A 89 26.89 -6.68 8.10
N LYS A 90 27.91 -5.83 8.28
CA LYS A 90 28.35 -4.86 7.25
C LYS A 90 28.62 -5.44 5.84
N ARG A 91 28.92 -6.72 5.71
CA ARG A 91 29.23 -7.35 4.42
C ARG A 91 27.99 -7.76 3.63
N ILE A 92 26.96 -8.26 4.32
CA ILE A 92 25.66 -8.64 3.72
C ILE A 92 24.81 -7.40 3.40
N GLU A 93 25.04 -6.29 4.10
CA GLU A 93 24.36 -5.01 3.86
C GLU A 93 24.72 -4.40 2.50
N ASN A 94 26.00 -4.47 2.11
CA ASN A 94 26.45 -3.96 0.81
C ASN A 94 25.90 -4.76 -0.38
N GLU A 95 25.83 -6.09 -0.26
CA GLU A 95 25.37 -6.97 -1.35
C GLU A 95 23.85 -6.82 -1.64
N ARG A 96 23.02 -6.66 -0.60
CA ARG A 96 21.55 -6.51 -0.79
C ARG A 96 21.11 -5.09 -1.08
N ALA A 97 21.83 -4.09 -0.62
CA ALA A 97 21.64 -2.72 -1.06
C ALA A 97 21.94 -2.58 -2.57
N ALA A 98 22.91 -3.33 -3.08
CA ALA A 98 23.23 -3.38 -4.52
C ALA A 98 22.03 -3.85 -5.37
N LEU A 99 21.08 -4.66 -4.85
CA LEU A 99 19.96 -5.16 -5.64
C LEU A 99 18.96 -4.06 -6.07
N THR A 100 18.87 -2.94 -5.36
CA THR A 100 18.13 -1.76 -5.84
C THR A 100 18.79 -1.17 -7.10
N LYS A 101 20.12 -1.14 -7.14
CA LYS A 101 20.90 -0.72 -8.31
C LYS A 101 20.74 -1.72 -9.45
N CYS A 102 20.86 -3.03 -9.16
CA CYS A 102 20.64 -4.09 -10.16
C CYS A 102 19.25 -3.99 -10.80
N PHE A 103 18.19 -3.70 -10.03
CA PHE A 103 16.86 -3.46 -10.59
C PHE A 103 16.90 -2.33 -11.63
N ALA A 104 17.49 -1.18 -11.30
CA ALA A 104 17.58 -0.05 -12.22
C ALA A 104 18.43 -0.36 -13.46
N GLU A 105 19.58 -1.03 -13.29
CA GLU A 105 20.46 -1.46 -14.40
C GLU A 105 19.74 -2.44 -15.34
N ILE A 106 18.93 -3.38 -14.79
CA ILE A 106 18.10 -4.28 -15.59
C ILE A 106 17.04 -3.48 -16.37
N VAL A 107 16.34 -2.53 -15.70
CA VAL A 107 15.35 -1.67 -16.37
C VAL A 107 15.99 -0.87 -17.51
N VAL A 108 17.16 -0.27 -17.28
CA VAL A 108 17.90 0.47 -18.31
C VAL A 108 18.29 -0.44 -19.47
N ALA A 109 18.82 -1.65 -19.19
CA ALA A 109 19.28 -2.58 -20.22
C ALA A 109 18.13 -3.20 -21.03
N VAL A 110 17.00 -3.52 -20.40
CA VAL A 110 15.81 -4.08 -21.06
C VAL A 110 14.97 -3.00 -21.74
N ASN A 111 14.98 -1.79 -21.20
CA ASN A 111 14.36 -0.60 -21.75
C ASN A 111 12.83 -0.69 -21.96
N PRO A 112 12.03 -1.18 -20.97
CA PRO A 112 10.57 -1.21 -21.05
C PRO A 112 9.97 0.20 -21.15
N ASP A 113 8.69 0.32 -21.50
CA ASP A 113 8.01 1.62 -21.51
C ASP A 113 7.77 2.16 -20.11
N PHE A 114 7.48 1.26 -19.15
CA PHE A 114 7.24 1.64 -17.75
C PHE A 114 7.98 0.72 -16.78
N PHE A 115 8.21 1.24 -15.57
CA PHE A 115 8.64 0.42 -14.43
C PHE A 115 7.95 0.83 -13.15
N VAL A 116 7.83 -0.10 -12.20
CA VAL A 116 7.37 0.15 -10.83
C VAL A 116 8.30 -0.55 -9.86
N MET A 117 9.03 0.23 -9.07
CA MET A 117 9.89 -0.27 -7.99
C MET A 117 9.24 0.04 -6.63
N GLU A 118 9.06 -1.00 -5.81
CA GLU A 118 8.64 -0.85 -4.41
C GLU A 118 9.81 -1.02 -3.46
N ASN A 119 9.81 -0.26 -2.37
CA ASN A 119 10.77 -0.45 -1.29
C ASN A 119 10.24 0.12 0.05
N VAL A 120 11.00 -0.03 1.13
CA VAL A 120 10.68 0.63 2.41
C VAL A 120 10.85 2.15 2.29
N ALA A 121 10.04 2.91 3.04
CA ALA A 121 10.00 4.38 2.94
C ALA A 121 11.36 5.08 3.08
N ARG A 122 12.29 4.53 3.86
CA ARG A 122 13.64 5.10 4.03
C ARG A 122 14.56 4.89 2.83
N ALA A 123 14.28 3.91 1.95
CA ALA A 123 15.08 3.63 0.76
C ALA A 123 15.20 4.86 -0.14
N GLN A 124 14.17 5.68 -0.21
CA GLN A 124 14.17 6.95 -0.96
C GLN A 124 15.37 7.86 -0.67
N ARG A 125 15.91 7.80 0.56
CA ARG A 125 17.02 8.66 1.00
C ARG A 125 18.38 7.95 0.97
N SER A 126 18.46 6.72 0.47
CA SER A 126 19.72 5.98 0.39
C SER A 126 20.53 6.41 -0.83
N ASN A 127 21.86 6.43 -0.70
CA ASN A 127 22.76 6.73 -1.82
C ASN A 127 22.55 5.76 -2.99
N VAL A 128 22.35 4.47 -2.68
CA VAL A 128 22.11 3.42 -3.68
C VAL A 128 20.85 3.69 -4.52
N TYR A 129 19.79 4.19 -3.88
CA TYR A 129 18.60 4.60 -4.64
C TYR A 129 18.87 5.86 -5.47
N GLN A 130 19.63 6.82 -4.96
CA GLN A 130 19.95 8.03 -5.74
C GLN A 130 20.76 7.67 -7.00
N GLU A 131 21.76 6.78 -6.90
CA GLU A 131 22.48 6.26 -8.06
C GLU A 131 21.57 5.52 -9.04
N ALA A 132 20.67 4.67 -8.55
CA ALA A 132 19.66 3.97 -9.36
C ALA A 132 18.72 4.96 -10.08
N ARG A 133 18.29 6.01 -9.39
CA ARG A 133 17.45 7.06 -9.92
C ARG A 133 18.15 7.85 -11.03
N GLU A 134 19.40 8.22 -10.83
CA GLU A 134 20.20 8.93 -11.83
C GLU A 134 20.31 8.10 -13.13
N ALA A 135 20.66 6.82 -13.04
CA ALA A 135 20.72 5.92 -14.19
C ALA A 135 19.39 5.82 -14.95
N LEU A 136 18.26 5.71 -14.22
CA LEU A 136 16.92 5.69 -14.82
C LEU A 136 16.57 7.03 -15.48
N LYS A 137 16.96 8.15 -14.88
CA LYS A 137 16.76 9.49 -15.48
C LYS A 137 17.60 9.68 -16.75
N GLU A 138 18.85 9.25 -16.75
CA GLU A 138 19.73 9.28 -17.93
C GLU A 138 19.20 8.41 -19.06
N ALA A 139 18.51 7.30 -18.74
CA ALA A 139 17.81 6.46 -19.72
C ALA A 139 16.47 7.04 -20.22
N GLY A 140 16.10 8.27 -19.80
CA GLY A 140 14.96 9.01 -20.34
C GLY A 140 13.64 8.80 -19.61
N TYR A 141 13.62 8.16 -18.43
CA TYR A 141 12.39 7.98 -17.68
C TYR A 141 11.99 9.24 -16.89
N GLY A 142 10.74 9.70 -17.02
CA GLY A 142 10.10 10.55 -16.03
C GLY A 142 9.67 9.72 -14.84
N ILE A 143 9.97 10.17 -13.60
CA ILE A 143 9.82 9.35 -12.40
C ILE A 143 8.91 10.03 -11.37
N THR A 144 7.88 9.31 -10.93
CA THR A 144 7.09 9.69 -9.75
C THR A 144 7.59 8.92 -8.52
N GLU A 145 8.01 9.67 -7.51
CA GLU A 145 8.55 9.16 -6.24
C GLU A 145 7.58 9.49 -5.10
N ILE A 146 7.00 8.47 -4.47
CA ILE A 146 5.98 8.67 -3.45
C ILE A 146 6.05 7.64 -2.33
N VAL A 147 5.72 8.05 -1.10
CA VAL A 147 5.55 7.13 0.04
C VAL A 147 4.08 6.99 0.36
N LEU A 148 3.54 5.80 0.13
CA LEU A 148 2.15 5.46 0.38
C LEU A 148 1.98 4.74 1.73
N ASP A 149 0.91 5.07 2.47
CA ASP A 149 0.49 4.30 3.65
C ASP A 149 -0.62 3.33 3.26
N ALA A 150 -0.32 2.04 3.23
CA ALA A 150 -1.23 1.00 2.79
C ALA A 150 -2.62 1.08 3.44
N SER A 151 -2.70 1.57 4.70
CA SER A 151 -3.98 1.70 5.40
C SER A 151 -4.97 2.70 4.76
N LEU A 152 -4.51 3.49 3.79
CA LEU A 152 -5.31 4.43 3.00
C LEU A 152 -5.60 3.92 1.58
N TYR A 153 -5.16 2.68 1.26
CA TYR A 153 -5.29 2.03 -0.04
C TYR A 153 -5.90 0.63 0.12
N ASP A 154 -7.02 0.55 0.80
CA ASP A 154 -7.83 -0.67 1.00
C ASP A 154 -7.06 -1.84 1.67
N VAL A 155 -6.06 -1.52 2.50
CA VAL A 155 -5.29 -2.49 3.29
C VAL A 155 -5.47 -2.21 4.77
N PRO A 156 -5.95 -3.15 5.61
CA PRO A 156 -6.17 -2.91 7.03
C PRO A 156 -4.85 -2.93 7.84
N GLN A 157 -3.82 -2.23 7.33
CA GLN A 157 -2.48 -2.23 7.91
C GLN A 157 -1.77 -0.89 7.71
N ARG A 158 -1.24 -0.32 8.78
CA ARG A 158 -0.31 0.81 8.73
C ARG A 158 1.06 0.32 8.26
N ARG A 159 1.29 0.43 6.96
CA ARG A 159 2.51 0.01 6.29
C ARG A 159 2.91 1.06 5.26
N LYS A 160 3.93 1.83 5.56
CA LYS A 160 4.46 2.81 4.61
C LYS A 160 5.44 2.16 3.65
N ARG A 161 5.22 2.39 2.35
CA ARG A 161 6.07 1.91 1.27
C ARG A 161 6.40 3.02 0.29
N PHE A 162 7.64 3.04 -0.11
CA PHE A 162 8.14 3.90 -1.16
C PHE A 162 7.87 3.23 -2.51
N PHE A 163 7.38 4.00 -3.46
CA PHE A 163 7.25 3.63 -4.85
C PHE A 163 8.01 4.62 -5.72
N ALA A 164 8.82 4.10 -6.65
CA ALA A 164 9.34 4.83 -7.79
C ALA A 164 8.67 4.25 -9.03
N ILE A 165 7.86 5.07 -9.70
CA ILE A 165 7.08 4.71 -10.88
C ILE A 165 7.61 5.53 -12.04
N GLY A 166 8.17 4.89 -13.04
CA GLY A 166 8.75 5.57 -14.19
C GLY A 166 8.11 5.19 -15.51
N GLY A 167 8.10 6.13 -16.43
CA GLY A 167 7.67 5.91 -17.80
C GLY A 167 8.39 6.82 -18.78
N LYS A 168 8.61 6.36 -20.01
CA LYS A 168 9.27 7.14 -21.07
C LYS A 168 8.44 8.34 -21.52
N THR A 169 7.12 8.22 -21.38
CA THR A 169 6.16 9.25 -21.76
C THR A 169 5.70 10.12 -20.59
N LEU A 170 6.12 9.79 -19.35
CA LEU A 170 5.73 10.52 -18.15
C LEU A 170 6.68 11.68 -17.86
N ALA A 171 6.15 12.75 -17.29
CA ALA A 171 6.93 13.78 -16.62
C ALA A 171 7.27 13.37 -15.17
N ASP A 172 8.27 14.03 -14.56
CA ASP A 172 8.61 13.83 -13.16
C ASP A 172 7.43 14.22 -12.25
N GLY A 173 7.04 13.31 -11.37
CA GLY A 173 5.97 13.52 -10.40
C GLY A 173 4.55 13.48 -10.97
N GLU A 174 4.37 13.14 -12.22
CA GLU A 174 3.07 13.21 -12.92
C GLU A 174 1.98 12.40 -12.23
N LEU A 175 2.27 11.17 -11.78
CA LEU A 175 1.29 10.30 -11.13
C LEU A 175 1.03 10.65 -9.65
N ALA A 176 1.80 11.57 -9.05
CA ALA A 176 1.70 11.85 -7.62
C ALA A 176 0.31 12.34 -7.20
N THR A 177 -0.29 13.24 -8.00
CA THR A 177 -1.63 13.79 -7.70
C THR A 177 -2.72 12.72 -7.76
N ALA A 178 -2.67 11.82 -8.75
CA ALA A 178 -3.63 10.75 -8.89
C ALA A 178 -3.50 9.71 -7.77
N LEU A 179 -2.26 9.36 -7.40
CA LEU A 179 -1.98 8.47 -6.26
C LEU A 179 -2.48 9.08 -4.94
N GLU A 180 -2.23 10.36 -4.69
CA GLU A 180 -2.75 11.06 -3.50
C GLU A 180 -4.27 11.17 -3.51
N ALA A 181 -4.88 11.34 -4.66
CA ALA A 181 -6.35 11.42 -4.81
C ALA A 181 -7.03 10.07 -4.52
N ARG A 182 -6.33 8.95 -4.75
CA ARG A 182 -6.82 7.59 -4.46
C ARG A 182 -6.77 7.24 -2.95
N GLU A 183 -6.09 8.05 -2.11
CA GLU A 183 -6.06 7.82 -0.66
C GLU A 183 -7.47 7.87 -0.07
N SER A 184 -7.85 6.81 0.64
CA SER A 184 -9.04 6.84 1.51
C SER A 184 -8.88 7.92 2.57
N LEU A 185 -9.97 8.60 2.90
CA LEU A 185 -9.96 9.66 3.92
C LEU A 185 -9.54 9.12 5.29
N ILE A 186 -9.97 7.89 5.60
CA ILE A 186 -9.78 7.22 6.89
C ILE A 186 -9.03 5.90 6.68
N PRO A 187 -8.06 5.59 7.56
CA PRO A 187 -7.37 4.30 7.53
C PRO A 187 -8.34 3.13 7.74
N LEU A 188 -8.24 2.10 6.89
CA LEU A 188 -9.04 0.89 6.98
C LEU A 188 -8.64 0.08 8.23
N THR A 189 -9.62 -0.35 9.03
CA THR A 189 -9.41 -1.24 10.18
C THR A 189 -9.58 -2.71 9.78
N ILE A 190 -9.05 -3.65 10.58
CA ILE A 190 -9.23 -5.09 10.32
C ILE A 190 -10.71 -5.43 10.36
N ARG A 191 -11.48 -4.91 11.35
CA ARG A 191 -12.92 -5.18 11.46
C ARG A 191 -13.71 -4.68 10.25
N LYS A 192 -13.41 -3.48 9.74
CA LYS A 192 -14.09 -2.97 8.52
C LYS A 192 -13.77 -3.82 7.29
N ALA A 193 -12.53 -4.27 7.14
CA ALA A 193 -12.12 -5.13 6.03
C ALA A 193 -12.70 -6.55 6.14
N TYR A 194 -12.75 -7.09 7.37
CA TYR A 194 -13.16 -8.46 7.66
C TYR A 194 -14.09 -8.48 8.88
N PRO A 195 -15.40 -8.24 8.72
CA PRO A 195 -16.35 -8.18 9.84
C PRO A 195 -16.38 -9.47 10.69
N ASN A 196 -16.15 -10.62 10.05
CA ASN A 196 -16.10 -11.95 10.67
C ASN A 196 -14.67 -12.40 11.03
N PHE A 197 -13.73 -11.47 11.25
CA PHE A 197 -12.37 -11.84 11.65
C PHE A 197 -12.39 -12.65 12.96
N PRO A 198 -11.64 -13.79 13.05
CA PRO A 198 -11.89 -14.81 14.08
C PRO A 198 -11.50 -14.40 15.52
N ILE A 199 -10.87 -13.26 15.69
CA ILE A 199 -10.44 -12.73 16.99
C ILE A 199 -10.68 -11.23 17.05
N SER A 200 -10.85 -10.68 18.26
CA SER A 200 -11.00 -9.22 18.47
C SER A 200 -9.67 -8.55 18.87
N HIS A 201 -8.73 -9.29 19.43
CA HIS A 201 -7.43 -8.80 19.87
C HIS A 201 -6.33 -9.78 19.53
N TYR A 202 -5.11 -9.29 19.28
CA TYR A 202 -3.95 -10.13 18.98
C TYR A 202 -2.66 -9.56 19.55
N TYR A 203 -1.76 -10.48 19.88
CA TYR A 203 -0.40 -10.15 20.32
C TYR A 203 0.52 -9.99 19.11
N ARG A 204 1.35 -8.95 19.15
CA ARG A 204 2.46 -8.72 18.21
C ARG A 204 3.72 -8.41 18.99
N HIS A 205 4.74 -9.25 18.85
CA HIS A 205 5.99 -9.08 19.59
C HIS A 205 6.58 -7.66 19.40
N PRO A 206 6.74 -6.86 20.47
CA PRO A 206 7.22 -5.48 20.37
C PRO A 206 8.72 -5.44 20.09
N ARG A 207 9.22 -4.39 19.44
CA ARG A 207 10.66 -4.16 19.28
C ARG A 207 11.33 -3.71 20.58
N SER A 208 10.57 -3.17 21.53
CA SER A 208 10.97 -2.77 22.86
C SER A 208 9.80 -3.03 23.78
N TYR A 209 10.09 -3.56 24.97
CA TYR A 209 9.08 -3.81 26.00
C TYR A 209 8.43 -2.54 26.58
N THR A 210 8.93 -1.36 26.23
CA THR A 210 8.31 -0.06 26.52
C THR A 210 7.14 0.27 25.60
N ARG A 211 6.82 -0.60 24.63
CA ARG A 211 5.72 -0.41 23.67
C ARG A 211 4.64 -1.45 23.89
N ARG A 212 3.39 -1.07 23.64
CA ARG A 212 2.26 -2.00 23.65
C ARG A 212 2.49 -3.14 22.67
N ALA A 213 1.94 -4.30 22.97
CA ALA A 213 2.05 -5.50 22.15
C ALA A 213 0.69 -6.13 21.81
N ILE A 214 -0.39 -5.73 22.48
CA ILE A 214 -1.75 -6.20 22.20
C ILE A 214 -2.50 -5.11 21.45
N PHE A 215 -3.08 -5.49 20.32
CA PHE A 215 -3.79 -4.62 19.38
C PHE A 215 -5.22 -5.11 19.18
N SER A 216 -6.16 -4.19 18.95
CA SER A 216 -7.54 -4.48 18.56
C SER A 216 -7.65 -4.63 17.05
N ILE A 217 -8.65 -5.37 16.57
CA ILE A 217 -9.04 -5.37 15.16
C ILE A 217 -9.82 -4.10 14.77
N ASP A 218 -10.25 -3.28 15.73
CA ASP A 218 -10.89 -1.98 15.50
C ASP A 218 -9.90 -0.88 15.12
N GLU A 219 -8.64 -1.23 14.95
CA GLU A 219 -7.59 -0.35 14.43
C GLU A 219 -6.87 -1.03 13.24
N PRO A 220 -6.24 -0.24 12.35
CA PRO A 220 -5.36 -0.81 11.34
C PRO A 220 -4.19 -1.56 11.98
N ALA A 221 -3.89 -2.76 11.51
CA ALA A 221 -2.75 -3.53 12.02
C ALA A 221 -1.45 -2.72 11.92
N PRO A 222 -0.55 -2.80 12.89
CA PRO A 222 0.81 -2.34 12.67
C PRO A 222 1.49 -3.25 11.64
N THR A 223 2.49 -2.72 10.92
CA THR A 223 3.20 -3.43 9.85
C THR A 223 3.45 -4.91 10.16
N ILE A 224 2.92 -5.81 9.35
CA ILE A 224 3.21 -7.25 9.36
C ILE A 224 4.68 -7.42 8.97
N ARG A 225 5.45 -8.15 9.79
CA ARG A 225 6.89 -8.38 9.62
C ARG A 225 7.16 -9.83 9.29
N GLY A 226 8.31 -10.15 8.70
CA GLY A 226 8.73 -11.52 8.42
C GLY A 226 8.88 -12.42 9.66
N VAL A 227 8.97 -11.82 10.86
CA VAL A 227 9.07 -12.57 12.12
C VAL A 227 7.78 -12.46 12.89
N ASN A 228 7.22 -13.62 13.27
CA ASN A 228 6.04 -13.75 14.12
C ASN A 228 6.42 -14.61 15.35
N ARG A 229 6.35 -14.04 16.53
CA ARG A 229 6.70 -14.72 17.80
C ARG A 229 5.45 -14.89 18.64
N PRO A 230 5.25 -16.05 19.29
CA PRO A 230 4.16 -16.25 20.24
C PRO A 230 4.30 -15.30 21.43
N ARG A 231 3.17 -15.05 22.12
CA ARG A 231 3.18 -14.29 23.36
C ARG A 231 3.94 -15.10 24.44
N PRO A 232 4.98 -14.51 25.06
CA PRO A 232 5.68 -15.19 26.16
C PRO A 232 4.77 -15.31 27.38
N LYS A 233 4.88 -16.41 28.13
CA LYS A 233 4.17 -16.60 29.42
C LYS A 233 4.53 -15.48 30.42
N THR A 234 5.73 -14.92 30.32
CA THR A 234 6.23 -13.84 31.18
C THR A 234 5.83 -12.44 30.69
N TYR A 235 5.01 -12.33 29.64
CA TYR A 235 4.59 -11.04 29.12
C TYR A 235 3.81 -10.24 30.19
N ARG A 236 4.32 -9.05 30.50
CA ARG A 236 3.64 -8.08 31.39
C ARG A 236 2.80 -7.13 30.54
N VAL A 237 1.51 -7.04 30.89
CA VAL A 237 0.55 -6.16 30.20
C VAL A 237 1.02 -4.72 30.26
N HIS A 238 1.08 -4.09 29.09
CA HIS A 238 1.42 -2.67 28.98
C HIS A 238 0.16 -1.81 29.18
N PRO A 239 0.24 -0.61 29.80
CA PRO A 239 -0.93 0.26 30.03
C PRO A 239 -1.71 0.63 28.75
N LYS A 240 -1.04 0.64 27.59
CA LYS A 240 -1.64 0.95 26.27
C LYS A 240 -2.04 -0.30 25.48
N ASP A 241 -2.01 -1.49 26.07
CA ASP A 241 -2.52 -2.70 25.42
C ASP A 241 -4.04 -2.60 25.25
N ALA A 242 -4.54 -3.04 24.11
CA ALA A 242 -5.96 -2.99 23.81
C ALA A 242 -6.78 -4.01 24.61
N SER A 243 -6.13 -5.02 25.24
CA SER A 243 -6.75 -6.01 26.10
C SER A 243 -5.80 -6.46 27.19
N LYS A 244 -6.35 -6.80 28.37
CA LYS A 244 -5.62 -7.45 29.47
C LYS A 244 -5.80 -8.96 29.49
N ASP A 245 -6.62 -9.52 28.60
CA ASP A 245 -6.92 -10.94 28.53
C ASP A 245 -5.64 -11.78 28.31
N PRO A 246 -5.34 -12.74 29.20
CA PRO A 246 -4.17 -13.60 29.08
C PRO A 246 -4.26 -14.57 27.88
N SER A 247 -5.44 -14.85 27.36
CA SER A 247 -5.66 -15.76 26.23
C SER A 247 -5.30 -15.16 24.85
N VAL A 248 -5.06 -13.84 24.78
CA VAL A 248 -4.70 -13.17 23.53
C VAL A 248 -3.43 -13.78 22.93
N ARG A 249 -3.56 -14.33 21.73
CA ARG A 249 -2.50 -14.99 20.95
C ARG A 249 -1.96 -14.13 19.80
N SER A 250 -0.86 -14.55 19.22
CA SER A 250 -0.36 -13.99 17.95
C SER A 250 -1.27 -14.39 16.79
N LEU A 251 -1.23 -13.59 15.71
CA LEU A 251 -1.90 -13.89 14.45
C LEU A 251 -1.33 -15.18 13.83
N THR A 252 -2.19 -15.99 13.25
CA THR A 252 -1.81 -17.11 12.40
C THR A 252 -1.29 -16.62 11.04
N PRO A 253 -0.55 -17.42 10.27
CA PRO A 253 -0.16 -17.06 8.91
C PRO A 253 -1.36 -16.65 8.02
N LYS A 254 -2.49 -17.37 8.12
CA LYS A 254 -3.71 -17.05 7.39
C LYS A 254 -4.28 -15.68 7.75
N GLU A 255 -4.38 -15.36 9.04
CA GLU A 255 -4.83 -14.05 9.50
C GLU A 255 -3.89 -12.91 9.05
N ARG A 256 -2.59 -13.19 9.00
CA ARG A 256 -1.57 -12.25 8.52
C ARG A 256 -1.65 -12.03 7.00
N SER A 257 -1.92 -13.10 6.23
CA SER A 257 -2.08 -12.98 4.78
C SER A 257 -3.33 -12.17 4.41
N LEU A 258 -4.44 -12.35 5.14
CA LEU A 258 -5.64 -11.51 4.99
C LEU A 258 -5.35 -10.02 5.26
N ILE A 259 -4.58 -9.71 6.31
CA ILE A 259 -4.18 -8.32 6.61
C ILE A 259 -3.27 -7.74 5.51
N GLN A 260 -2.52 -8.57 4.78
CA GLN A 260 -1.77 -8.19 3.57
C GLN A 260 -2.64 -8.19 2.31
N THR A 261 -3.94 -8.44 2.46
CA THR A 261 -4.95 -8.47 1.41
C THR A 261 -4.71 -9.53 0.32
N PHE A 262 -4.05 -10.63 0.67
CA PHE A 262 -4.06 -11.81 -0.20
C PHE A 262 -5.47 -12.41 -0.27
N PRO A 263 -5.88 -12.97 -1.41
CA PRO A 263 -7.15 -13.69 -1.54
C PRO A 263 -7.33 -14.77 -0.46
N GLU A 264 -8.57 -15.06 -0.10
CA GLU A 264 -8.84 -16.07 0.95
C GLU A 264 -8.38 -17.46 0.58
N ASP A 265 -8.39 -17.81 -0.70
CA ASP A 265 -7.93 -19.09 -1.24
C ASP A 265 -6.42 -19.13 -1.52
N TYR A 266 -5.69 -18.04 -1.26
CA TYR A 266 -4.24 -17.98 -1.49
C TYR A 266 -3.50 -18.99 -0.61
N LYS A 267 -2.69 -19.83 -1.24
CA LYS A 267 -2.02 -20.97 -0.63
C LYS A 267 -0.63 -20.60 -0.12
N PHE A 268 -0.39 -20.90 1.15
CA PHE A 268 0.91 -20.81 1.79
C PHE A 268 1.26 -22.20 2.34
N THR A 269 1.75 -23.08 1.47
CA THR A 269 1.86 -24.53 1.71
C THR A 269 3.24 -25.00 2.20
N HIS A 270 4.20 -24.06 2.39
CA HIS A 270 5.54 -24.41 2.81
C HIS A 270 5.57 -25.08 4.21
N LYS A 271 6.46 -26.08 4.40
CA LYS A 271 6.55 -26.85 5.67
C LYS A 271 7.05 -26.01 6.85
N CYS A 272 7.89 -25.01 6.58
CA CYS A 272 8.46 -24.13 7.60
C CYS A 272 7.56 -22.90 7.80
N THR A 273 6.91 -22.80 8.95
CA THR A 273 6.06 -21.64 9.31
C THR A 273 6.86 -20.33 9.32
N ALA A 274 8.16 -20.37 9.66
CA ALA A 274 9.01 -19.16 9.63
C ALA A 274 9.19 -18.63 8.21
N ASP A 275 9.29 -19.51 7.21
CA ASP A 275 9.38 -19.09 5.80
C ASP A 275 8.05 -18.50 5.31
N ILE A 276 6.92 -19.10 5.71
CA ILE A 276 5.59 -18.53 5.44
C ILE A 276 5.47 -17.14 6.04
N ASP A 277 5.83 -16.99 7.31
CA ASP A 277 5.82 -15.70 8.00
C ASP A 277 6.73 -14.67 7.32
N GLN A 278 7.89 -15.10 6.82
CA GLN A 278 8.85 -14.28 6.08
C GLN A 278 8.27 -13.83 4.74
N MET A 279 7.69 -14.74 3.95
CA MET A 279 7.03 -14.43 2.68
C MET A 279 5.93 -13.40 2.86
N ILE A 280 4.99 -13.64 3.78
CA ILE A 280 3.88 -12.71 4.07
C ILE A 280 4.39 -11.36 4.55
N GLY A 281 5.43 -11.34 5.40
CA GLY A 281 5.99 -10.10 5.94
C GLY A 281 6.73 -9.24 4.92
N ASN A 282 7.38 -9.88 3.95
CA ASN A 282 8.12 -9.21 2.87
C ASN A 282 7.19 -8.72 1.76
N ALA A 283 6.06 -9.39 1.54
CA ALA A 283 5.15 -9.08 0.45
C ALA A 283 4.68 -7.63 0.43
N VAL A 284 4.50 -7.10 -0.75
CA VAL A 284 3.70 -5.88 -0.97
C VAL A 284 2.23 -6.26 -0.77
N PRO A 285 1.44 -5.49 0.01
CA PRO A 285 0.02 -5.76 0.12
C PRO A 285 -0.67 -5.71 -1.25
N VAL A 286 -1.49 -6.72 -1.54
CA VAL A 286 -2.08 -6.90 -2.88
C VAL A 286 -2.92 -5.69 -3.30
N ASN A 287 -3.77 -5.15 -2.41
CA ASN A 287 -4.60 -4.00 -2.74
C ASN A 287 -3.78 -2.70 -2.92
N LEU A 288 -2.65 -2.54 -2.22
CA LEU A 288 -1.75 -1.42 -2.46
C LEU A 288 -1.10 -1.51 -3.85
N ALA A 289 -0.65 -2.70 -4.25
CA ALA A 289 -0.11 -2.96 -5.57
C ALA A 289 -1.18 -2.72 -6.67
N LYS A 290 -2.41 -3.20 -6.44
CA LYS A 290 -3.56 -2.96 -7.33
C LYS A 290 -3.82 -1.47 -7.52
N ALA A 291 -3.87 -0.69 -6.44
CA ALA A 291 -4.11 0.75 -6.52
C ALA A 291 -3.03 1.49 -7.33
N VAL A 292 -1.76 1.10 -7.19
CA VAL A 292 -0.65 1.65 -8.01
C VAL A 292 -0.83 1.26 -9.48
N ALA A 293 -1.16 0.01 -9.76
CA ALA A 293 -1.39 -0.50 -11.12
C ALA A 293 -2.57 0.20 -11.81
N GLU A 294 -3.69 0.41 -11.10
CA GLU A 294 -4.87 1.14 -11.59
C GLU A 294 -4.51 2.60 -11.98
N ILE A 295 -3.72 3.28 -11.15
CA ILE A 295 -3.30 4.65 -11.45
C ILE A 295 -2.34 4.70 -12.64
N LEU A 296 -1.43 3.74 -12.74
CA LEU A 296 -0.56 3.63 -13.92
C LEU A 296 -1.40 3.44 -15.19
N ALA A 297 -2.41 2.55 -15.19
CA ALA A 297 -3.30 2.33 -16.31
C ALA A 297 -4.06 3.60 -16.73
N GLN A 298 -4.65 4.29 -15.76
CA GLN A 298 -5.51 5.45 -16.02
C GLN A 298 -4.76 6.69 -16.51
N ASN A 299 -3.50 6.86 -16.14
CA ASN A 299 -2.77 8.10 -16.39
C ASN A 299 -1.61 7.96 -17.39
N ALA A 300 -1.13 6.74 -17.61
CA ALA A 300 0.01 6.50 -18.47
C ALA A 300 -0.34 5.78 -19.79
N LEU A 301 -1.46 5.06 -19.83
CA LEU A 301 -1.81 4.16 -20.93
C LEU A 301 -3.06 4.59 -21.70
N THR A 302 -3.75 5.64 -21.27
CA THR A 302 -4.96 6.18 -21.91
C THR A 302 -4.75 7.60 -22.35
N ASP A 303 -5.04 7.91 -23.64
CA ASP A 303 -5.02 9.28 -24.20
C ASP A 303 -6.14 10.17 -23.62
N THR A 304 -7.06 9.63 -22.85
CA THR A 304 -8.17 10.36 -22.21
C THR A 304 -8.11 10.19 -20.70
N PRO A 305 -8.07 11.29 -19.92
CA PRO A 305 -8.25 11.20 -18.48
C PRO A 305 -9.63 10.58 -18.19
N HIS A 306 -9.65 9.40 -17.58
CA HIS A 306 -10.89 8.87 -17.04
C HIS A 306 -11.46 9.86 -16.01
N PRO A 307 -12.77 10.13 -15.99
CA PRO A 307 -13.40 10.91 -14.94
C PRO A 307 -13.22 10.16 -13.62
N THR A 308 -12.09 10.42 -12.95
CA THR A 308 -11.89 9.97 -11.59
C THR A 308 -12.93 10.66 -10.73
N GLN A 309 -13.71 9.85 -10.00
CA GLN A 309 -14.56 10.36 -8.93
C GLN A 309 -13.80 11.44 -8.15
N THR A 310 -14.35 12.65 -8.08
CA THR A 310 -13.64 13.79 -7.48
C THR A 310 -13.38 13.44 -6.01
N SER A 311 -12.13 13.17 -5.65
CA SER A 311 -11.79 12.92 -4.26
C SER A 311 -11.91 14.23 -3.46
N PHE A 312 -12.22 14.11 -2.17
CA PHE A 312 -12.29 15.27 -1.28
C PHE A 312 -11.03 16.14 -1.34
N ARG A 313 -9.84 15.54 -1.47
CA ARG A 313 -8.58 16.27 -1.64
C ARG A 313 -8.55 17.10 -2.93
N LYS A 314 -8.97 16.49 -4.05
CA LYS A 314 -9.02 17.17 -5.35
C LYS A 314 -10.00 18.33 -5.29
N TRP A 315 -11.16 18.12 -4.70
CA TRP A 315 -12.18 19.14 -4.49
C TRP A 315 -11.66 20.32 -3.63
N LEU A 316 -10.95 20.04 -2.51
CA LEU A 316 -10.32 21.08 -1.69
C LEU A 316 -9.34 21.95 -2.49
N ILE A 317 -8.61 21.37 -3.43
CA ILE A 317 -7.63 22.09 -4.25
C ILE A 317 -8.31 22.83 -5.38
N SER A 318 -9.22 22.18 -6.14
CA SER A 318 -9.84 22.78 -7.33
C SER A 318 -10.97 23.75 -7.00
N GLU A 319 -11.89 23.39 -6.11
CA GLU A 319 -13.10 24.17 -5.81
C GLU A 319 -12.90 25.15 -4.65
N LYS A 320 -12.04 24.79 -3.66
CA LYS A 320 -11.74 25.65 -2.51
C LYS A 320 -10.43 26.41 -2.63
N ASN A 321 -9.70 26.27 -3.76
CA ASN A 321 -8.42 26.92 -4.02
C ASN A 321 -7.37 26.76 -2.91
N LEU A 322 -7.38 25.61 -2.22
CA LEU A 322 -6.41 25.34 -1.18
C LEU A 322 -5.10 24.81 -1.77
N THR A 323 -3.97 25.19 -1.14
CA THR A 323 -2.69 24.56 -1.47
C THR A 323 -2.71 23.07 -1.10
N ARG A 324 -1.84 22.26 -1.72
CA ARG A 324 -1.68 20.83 -1.39
C ARG A 324 -1.45 20.60 0.11
N GLU A 325 -0.65 21.48 0.74
CA GLU A 325 -0.34 21.41 2.17
C GLU A 325 -1.56 21.72 3.03
N SER A 326 -2.31 22.77 2.70
CA SER A 326 -3.55 23.12 3.40
C SER A 326 -4.63 22.04 3.25
N ALA A 327 -4.76 21.40 2.10
CA ALA A 327 -5.68 20.27 1.90
C ALA A 327 -5.26 19.05 2.75
N LYS A 328 -3.97 18.76 2.85
CA LYS A 328 -3.41 17.72 3.72
C LYS A 328 -3.72 17.96 5.20
N ASP A 329 -3.63 19.20 5.65
CA ASP A 329 -3.97 19.59 7.03
C ASP A 329 -5.46 19.39 7.30
N LYS A 330 -6.35 19.77 6.38
CA LYS A 330 -7.79 19.51 6.51
C LYS A 330 -8.10 18.02 6.65
N ILE A 331 -7.51 17.19 5.80
CA ILE A 331 -7.65 15.73 5.89
C ILE A 331 -7.10 15.20 7.23
N SER A 332 -6.01 15.76 7.75
CA SER A 332 -5.48 15.41 9.06
C SER A 332 -6.46 15.72 10.19
N HIS A 333 -7.17 16.84 10.10
CA HIS A 333 -8.18 17.21 11.10
C HIS A 333 -9.41 16.31 11.02
N ILE A 334 -9.87 15.90 9.84
CA ILE A 334 -10.93 14.90 9.67
C ILE A 334 -10.53 13.55 10.30
N ARG A 335 -9.29 13.11 10.06
CA ARG A 335 -8.76 11.87 10.68
C ARG A 335 -8.69 11.97 12.21
N ARG A 336 -8.54 13.18 12.77
CA ARG A 336 -8.66 13.42 14.22
C ARG A 336 -10.11 13.36 14.68
N ALA A 337 -11.03 14.01 13.95
CA ALA A 337 -12.45 13.96 14.23
C ALA A 337 -12.98 12.50 14.25
N ASN A 338 -12.56 11.69 13.28
CA ASN A 338 -12.90 10.26 13.26
C ASN A 338 -12.38 9.45 14.47
N LYS A 339 -11.34 9.91 15.15
CA LYS A 339 -10.92 9.28 16.41
C LYS A 339 -11.83 9.64 17.58
N CYS A 340 -12.43 10.82 17.54
CA CYS A 340 -13.34 11.29 18.57
C CYS A 340 -14.74 10.67 18.40
N HIS A 341 -15.19 10.54 17.16
CA HIS A 341 -16.46 9.93 16.79
C HIS A 341 -16.32 9.30 15.41
N ASP A 342 -16.76 8.04 15.24
CA ASP A 342 -16.60 7.29 13.97
C ASP A 342 -17.30 8.01 12.83
N LEU A 343 -16.55 8.34 11.77
CA LEU A 343 -17.05 8.99 10.57
C LEU A 343 -17.85 7.98 9.74
N PRO A 344 -19.08 8.31 9.31
CA PRO A 344 -19.82 7.51 8.33
C PRO A 344 -19.10 7.52 6.97
N ASP A 345 -19.65 6.78 6.01
CA ASP A 345 -19.15 6.84 4.64
C ASP A 345 -19.27 8.26 4.08
N VAL A 346 -18.28 8.69 3.30
CA VAL A 346 -18.17 10.07 2.81
C VAL A 346 -19.42 10.51 2.02
N GLU A 347 -20.08 9.56 1.35
CA GLU A 347 -21.30 9.79 0.56
C GLU A 347 -22.52 10.11 1.43
N THR A 348 -22.48 9.70 2.70
CA THR A 348 -23.61 9.82 3.65
C THR A 348 -23.36 10.80 4.78
N VAL A 349 -22.15 11.41 4.81
CA VAL A 349 -21.82 12.38 5.86
C VAL A 349 -22.67 13.64 5.71
N ASP A 350 -23.34 14.06 6.78
CA ASP A 350 -24.18 15.23 6.85
C ASP A 350 -23.94 16.05 8.14
N ARG A 351 -24.76 17.06 8.37
CA ARG A 351 -24.62 17.94 9.54
C ARG A 351 -24.84 17.23 10.88
N SER A 352 -25.60 16.12 10.91
CA SER A 352 -25.81 15.36 12.15
C SER A 352 -24.52 14.77 12.70
N TYR A 353 -23.55 14.48 11.82
CA TYR A 353 -22.23 14.05 12.26
C TYR A 353 -21.49 15.14 13.06
N ILE A 354 -21.66 16.41 12.72
CA ILE A 354 -21.03 17.53 13.45
C ILE A 354 -21.59 17.57 14.88
N GLU A 355 -22.90 17.44 15.04
CA GLU A 355 -23.56 17.43 16.34
C GLU A 355 -23.13 16.22 17.21
N ALA A 356 -23.02 15.04 16.59
CA ALA A 356 -22.54 13.83 17.25
C ALA A 356 -21.06 13.95 17.66
N LEU A 357 -20.22 14.53 16.80
CA LEU A 357 -18.83 14.79 17.10
C LEU A 357 -18.67 15.76 18.30
N GLU A 358 -19.41 16.87 18.30
CA GLU A 358 -19.39 17.87 19.35
C GLU A 358 -19.84 17.32 20.72
N SER A 359 -20.69 16.29 20.71
CA SER A 359 -21.19 15.62 21.91
C SER A 359 -20.24 14.54 22.45
N SER A 360 -19.18 14.21 21.74
CA SER A 360 -18.26 13.13 22.15
C SER A 360 -17.27 13.58 23.24
N ASP A 361 -17.04 12.75 24.27
CA ASP A 361 -16.09 13.04 25.36
C ASP A 361 -14.67 13.32 24.88
N GLN A 362 -14.22 12.61 23.84
CA GLN A 362 -12.89 12.79 23.26
C GLN A 362 -12.74 14.14 22.55
N PHE A 363 -13.78 14.60 21.85
CA PHE A 363 -13.79 15.92 21.24
C PHE A 363 -13.80 17.00 22.32
N MET A 364 -14.66 16.89 23.31
CA MET A 364 -14.79 17.84 24.42
C MET A 364 -13.50 17.95 25.25
N SER A 365 -12.73 16.87 25.38
CA SER A 365 -11.44 16.87 26.08
C SER A 365 -10.28 17.47 25.25
N SER A 366 -10.49 17.78 23.98
CA SER A 366 -9.49 18.38 23.10
C SER A 366 -9.38 19.89 23.36
N SER A 367 -8.23 20.51 22.99
CA SER A 367 -8.07 21.96 23.08
C SER A 367 -9.06 22.69 22.15
N ALA A 368 -9.52 23.89 22.55
CA ALA A 368 -10.46 24.71 21.77
C ALA A 368 -9.98 24.94 20.32
N SER A 369 -8.69 25.15 20.11
CA SER A 369 -8.10 25.28 18.78
C SER A 369 -8.24 23.99 17.97
N SER A 370 -8.01 22.83 18.59
CA SER A 370 -8.16 21.52 17.92
C SER A 370 -9.62 21.23 17.57
N GLN A 371 -10.56 21.53 18.48
CA GLN A 371 -12.00 21.41 18.25
C GLN A 371 -12.44 22.26 17.05
N GLN A 372 -12.04 23.53 17.00
CA GLN A 372 -12.37 24.43 15.90
C GLN A 372 -11.80 23.95 14.55
N GLN A 373 -10.56 23.44 14.53
CA GLN A 373 -9.94 22.91 13.32
C GLN A 373 -10.63 21.65 12.81
N MET A 374 -10.99 20.71 13.71
CA MET A 374 -11.75 19.50 13.36
C MET A 374 -13.12 19.87 12.80
N LYS A 375 -13.87 20.75 13.48
CA LYS A 375 -15.19 21.22 13.05
C LYS A 375 -15.14 21.82 11.64
N LYS A 376 -14.26 22.80 11.39
CA LYS A 376 -14.10 23.42 10.07
C LYS A 376 -13.74 22.40 8.98
N ALA A 377 -12.96 21.38 9.30
CA ALA A 377 -12.59 20.36 8.32
C ALA A 377 -13.78 19.45 8.00
N VAL A 378 -14.61 19.12 9.00
CA VAL A 378 -15.82 18.32 8.82
C VAL A 378 -16.91 19.12 8.07
N GLU A 379 -17.08 20.41 8.33
CA GLU A 379 -17.97 21.29 7.58
C GLU A 379 -17.65 21.28 6.07
N LEU A 380 -16.35 21.33 5.72
CA LEU A 380 -15.91 21.19 4.32
C LEU A 380 -16.19 19.79 3.75
N LEU A 381 -16.12 18.73 4.58
CA LEU A 381 -16.46 17.39 4.14
C LEU A 381 -17.96 17.22 3.87
N VAL A 382 -18.81 17.78 4.71
CA VAL A 382 -20.26 17.81 4.51
C VAL A 382 -20.60 18.58 3.22
N GLU A 383 -20.01 19.74 3.02
CA GLU A 383 -20.18 20.51 1.78
C GLU A 383 -19.75 19.73 0.52
N PHE A 384 -18.64 19.00 0.62
CA PHE A 384 -18.19 18.11 -0.45
C PHE A 384 -19.21 17.01 -0.73
N ALA A 385 -19.73 16.34 0.31
CA ALA A 385 -20.72 15.29 0.19
C ALA A 385 -22.00 15.80 -0.45
N GLU A 386 -22.53 16.93 0.03
CA GLU A 386 -23.72 17.59 -0.53
C GLU A 386 -23.52 17.97 -2.01
N SER A 387 -22.33 18.46 -2.39
CA SER A 387 -22.02 18.89 -3.76
C SER A 387 -21.83 17.74 -4.75
N ASN A 388 -21.33 16.59 -4.30
CA ASN A 388 -20.94 15.49 -5.20
C ASN A 388 -21.91 14.29 -5.14
N PHE A 389 -22.64 14.11 -4.04
CA PHE A 389 -23.52 12.96 -3.81
C PHE A 389 -24.97 13.38 -3.47
N GLY A 390 -25.18 14.62 -3.04
CA GLY A 390 -26.51 15.16 -2.72
C GLY A 390 -27.28 15.57 -3.97
N LYS A 391 -27.95 14.61 -4.62
CA LYS A 391 -29.16 14.70 -5.46
C LYS A 391 -29.27 13.47 -6.38
N SER A 392 -29.59 12.33 -5.82
CA SER A 392 -30.21 11.24 -6.58
C SER A 392 -31.61 10.90 -6.02
N GLY A 393 -32.35 11.91 -5.70
CA GLY A 393 -33.70 11.77 -5.18
C GLY A 393 -34.67 12.81 -5.73
N ASP A 394 -34.90 12.85 -7.09
CA ASP A 394 -36.09 13.38 -7.72
C ASP A 394 -36.03 13.14 -9.25
N PHE A 395 -36.16 11.89 -9.64
CA PHE A 395 -36.60 11.52 -10.97
C PHE A 395 -37.70 10.42 -10.81
N SER A 396 -38.82 10.80 -10.22
CA SER A 396 -40.03 10.05 -10.43
C SER A 396 -41.21 11.02 -10.51
N ALA A 397 -41.92 10.90 -11.61
CA ALA A 397 -43.23 11.42 -11.87
C ALA A 397 -43.34 12.82 -12.50
N THR A 398 -43.28 12.85 -13.82
CA THR A 398 -44.33 13.46 -14.62
C THR A 398 -44.36 12.77 -15.99
N ASN A 399 -45.17 11.73 -16.10
CA ASN A 399 -45.77 11.32 -17.37
C ASN A 399 -47.24 11.66 -17.27
N ASN A 400 -47.64 12.59 -18.06
CA ASN A 400 -48.97 12.65 -18.69
C ASN A 400 -48.75 12.58 -20.19
#